data_aac146724ae06a39c07eff0ead6594a8
#
_entry.id   aac146724ae06a39c07eff0ead6594a8
#
_cell.length_a   1.000
_cell.length_b   1.000
_cell.length_c   1.000
_cell.angle_alpha   90.00
_cell.angle_beta   90.00
_cell.angle_gamma   90.00
#
_symmetry.space_group_name_H-M   'P 1'
#
loop_
_entity.id
_entity.type
_entity.pdbx_description
1 polymer ?
#
loop_
_entity_poly.entity_id
_entity_poly.type
_entity_poly.pdbx_seq_one_letter_code
_entity_poly.pdbx_strand_id
1 'polypeptide(L)'
;MLVMTLACGATVEAAANKVGLSEATVYRRLQDSKFQARLQQFRSDMVKRTAGALTAAAMEAVKTLLSLQQATVPHAVRLGAAKAILEIGIKVREISDLEERVAALENANPP
;
A
#
# COMPACT_ATOMS: atom_id res chain seq x y z
N MET A 1 -14.45 -10.48 -13.60
CA MET A 1 -15.24 -10.44 -12.34
C MET A 1 -14.65 -11.29 -11.23
N LEU A 2 -14.42 -12.58 -11.46
CA LEU A 2 -13.83 -13.45 -10.43
C LEU A 2 -12.43 -12.98 -9.98
N VAL A 3 -11.57 -12.62 -10.93
CA VAL A 3 -10.24 -12.11 -10.64
C VAL A 3 -10.31 -10.88 -9.72
N MET A 4 -11.18 -9.93 -10.03
CA MET A 4 -11.35 -8.72 -9.21
C MET A 4 -11.81 -9.04 -7.80
N THR A 5 -12.79 -9.92 -7.68
CA THR A 5 -13.36 -10.29 -6.39
C THR A 5 -12.31 -10.96 -5.49
N LEU A 6 -11.55 -11.90 -6.05
CA LEU A 6 -10.47 -12.58 -5.33
C LEU A 6 -9.31 -11.63 -5.00
N ALA A 7 -8.97 -10.75 -5.93
CA ALA A 7 -7.90 -9.77 -5.70
C ALA A 7 -8.22 -8.80 -4.55
N CYS A 8 -9.51 -8.50 -4.35
CA CYS A 8 -9.98 -7.67 -3.24
C CYS A 8 -10.01 -8.38 -1.89
N GLY A 9 -9.57 -9.64 -1.83
CA GLY A 9 -9.48 -10.39 -0.57
C GLY A 9 -10.70 -11.21 -0.22
N ALA A 10 -11.64 -11.40 -1.13
CA ALA A 10 -12.81 -12.23 -0.88
C ALA A 10 -12.41 -13.69 -0.71
N THR A 11 -13.14 -14.41 0.16
CA THR A 11 -12.99 -15.86 0.28
C THR A 11 -13.49 -16.52 -0.99
N VAL A 12 -13.10 -17.80 -1.20
CA VAL A 12 -13.58 -18.58 -2.35
C VAL A 12 -15.11 -18.67 -2.34
N GLU A 13 -15.71 -18.90 -1.16
CA GLU A 13 -17.16 -18.96 -1.01
C GLU A 13 -17.84 -17.65 -1.40
N ALA A 14 -17.35 -16.54 -0.87
CA ALA A 14 -17.90 -15.20 -1.16
C ALA A 14 -17.74 -14.83 -2.64
N ALA A 15 -16.59 -15.14 -3.22
CA ALA A 15 -16.33 -14.88 -4.65
C ALA A 15 -17.24 -15.71 -5.53
N ALA A 16 -17.42 -17.00 -5.22
CA ALA A 16 -18.29 -17.89 -5.97
C ALA A 16 -19.74 -17.41 -5.97
N ASN A 17 -20.24 -17.02 -4.80
CA ASN A 17 -21.60 -16.48 -4.65
C ASN A 17 -21.78 -15.19 -5.46
N LYS A 18 -20.81 -14.29 -5.39
CA LYS A 18 -20.89 -12.98 -6.05
C LYS A 18 -20.92 -13.09 -7.58
N VAL A 19 -20.16 -14.03 -8.16
CA VAL A 19 -20.08 -14.18 -9.61
C VAL A 19 -20.98 -15.27 -10.16
N GLY A 20 -21.73 -16.00 -9.31
CA GLY A 20 -22.66 -17.03 -9.74
C GLY A 20 -22.00 -18.34 -10.17
N LEU A 21 -20.85 -18.67 -9.61
CA LEU A 21 -20.13 -19.92 -9.88
C LEU A 21 -20.16 -20.83 -8.65
N SER A 22 -19.92 -22.14 -8.87
CA SER A 22 -19.71 -23.07 -7.74
C SER A 22 -18.30 -22.89 -7.17
N GLU A 23 -18.15 -23.22 -5.88
CA GLU A 23 -16.82 -23.21 -5.24
C GLU A 23 -15.83 -24.13 -5.97
N ALA A 24 -16.29 -25.30 -6.41
CA ALA A 24 -15.46 -26.25 -7.16
C ALA A 24 -14.90 -25.62 -8.43
N THR A 25 -15.70 -24.85 -9.15
CA THR A 25 -15.26 -24.12 -10.35
C THR A 25 -14.21 -23.07 -9.99
N VAL A 26 -14.40 -22.34 -8.91
CA VAL A 26 -13.43 -21.34 -8.45
C VAL A 26 -12.11 -22.00 -8.07
N TYR A 27 -12.14 -23.10 -7.31
CA TYR A 27 -10.93 -23.84 -6.95
C TYR A 27 -10.19 -24.35 -8.18
N ARG A 28 -10.92 -24.82 -9.17
CA ARG A 28 -10.32 -25.31 -10.43
C ARG A 28 -9.60 -24.18 -11.17
N ARG A 29 -10.21 -23.00 -11.23
CA ARG A 29 -9.59 -21.82 -11.87
C ARG A 29 -8.35 -21.37 -11.11
N LEU A 30 -8.36 -21.44 -9.78
CA LEU A 30 -7.20 -21.11 -8.96
C LEU A 30 -5.99 -22.01 -9.22
N GLN A 31 -6.20 -23.19 -9.78
CA GLN A 31 -5.13 -24.11 -10.16
C GLN A 31 -4.61 -23.87 -11.59
N ASP A 32 -5.31 -23.08 -12.38
CA ASP A 32 -4.89 -22.71 -13.73
C ASP A 32 -3.79 -21.66 -13.66
N SER A 33 -2.63 -21.95 -14.28
CA SER A 33 -1.47 -21.06 -14.26
C SER A 33 -1.75 -19.68 -14.88
N LYS A 34 -2.54 -19.63 -15.94
CA LYS A 34 -2.92 -18.36 -16.59
C LYS A 34 -3.80 -17.52 -15.68
N PHE A 35 -4.74 -18.15 -15.00
CA PHE A 35 -5.60 -17.46 -14.03
C PHE A 35 -4.79 -16.94 -12.84
N GLN A 36 -3.87 -17.75 -12.31
CA GLN A 36 -2.97 -17.35 -11.22
C GLN A 36 -2.13 -16.13 -11.62
N ALA A 37 -1.60 -16.12 -12.84
CA ALA A 37 -0.81 -15.00 -13.34
C ALA A 37 -1.64 -13.72 -13.44
N ARG A 38 -2.87 -13.81 -13.93
CA ARG A 38 -3.79 -12.67 -14.00
C ARG A 38 -4.17 -12.15 -12.61
N LEU A 39 -4.44 -13.06 -11.68
CA LEU A 39 -4.78 -12.71 -10.30
C LEU A 39 -3.61 -11.97 -9.63
N GLN A 40 -2.39 -12.49 -9.81
CA GLN A 40 -1.19 -11.87 -9.26
C GLN A 40 -0.95 -10.48 -9.86
N GLN A 41 -1.11 -10.34 -11.17
CA GLN A 41 -0.97 -9.05 -11.84
C GLN A 41 -2.00 -8.05 -11.35
N PHE A 42 -3.23 -8.48 -11.19
CA PHE A 42 -4.31 -7.61 -10.71
C PHE A 42 -4.05 -7.14 -9.27
N ARG A 43 -3.60 -8.05 -8.40
CA ARG A 43 -3.20 -7.71 -7.02
C ARG A 43 -2.06 -6.71 -6.99
N SER A 44 -1.05 -6.93 -7.82
CA SER A 44 0.10 -6.02 -7.93
C SER A 44 -0.33 -4.62 -8.36
N ASP A 45 -1.19 -4.52 -9.36
CA ASP A 45 -1.71 -3.24 -9.84
C ASP A 45 -2.53 -2.51 -8.76
N MET A 46 -3.34 -3.26 -8.00
CA MET A 46 -4.11 -2.70 -6.90
C MET A 46 -3.22 -2.14 -5.80
N VAL A 47 -2.16 -2.88 -5.44
CA VAL A 47 -1.19 -2.42 -4.42
C VAL A 47 -0.51 -1.14 -4.89
N LYS A 48 -0.10 -1.07 -6.15
CA LYS A 48 0.53 0.14 -6.72
C LYS A 48 -0.41 1.34 -6.69
N ARG A 49 -1.68 1.15 -7.05
CA ARG A 49 -2.68 2.23 -7.02
C ARG A 49 -2.94 2.70 -5.59
N THR A 50 -3.05 1.78 -4.66
CA THR A 50 -3.26 2.10 -3.24
C THR A 50 -2.07 2.86 -2.68
N ALA A 51 -0.85 2.41 -2.98
CA ALA A 51 0.37 3.09 -2.56
C ALA A 51 0.44 4.52 -3.11
N GLY A 52 0.07 4.71 -4.38
CA GLY A 52 -0.01 6.02 -5.00
C GLY A 52 -1.02 6.94 -4.32
N ALA A 53 -2.21 6.42 -4.02
CA ALA A 53 -3.25 7.18 -3.34
C ALA A 53 -2.82 7.55 -1.90
N LEU A 54 -2.18 6.63 -1.18
CA LEU A 54 -1.65 6.89 0.15
C LEU A 54 -0.54 7.94 0.11
N THR A 55 0.33 7.90 -0.89
CA THR A 55 1.39 8.89 -1.06
C THR A 55 0.80 10.28 -1.28
N ALA A 56 -0.22 10.39 -2.12
CA ALA A 56 -0.91 11.67 -2.35
C ALA A 56 -1.58 12.18 -1.07
N ALA A 57 -2.25 11.30 -0.33
CA ALA A 57 -2.88 11.64 0.95
C ALA A 57 -1.85 12.05 2.00
N ALA A 58 -0.69 11.40 2.03
CA ALA A 58 0.40 11.73 2.94
C ALA A 58 0.93 13.15 2.66
N MET A 59 1.03 13.57 1.42
CA MET A 59 1.44 14.93 1.06
C MET A 59 0.47 15.97 1.63
N GLU A 60 -0.83 15.72 1.55
CA GLU A 60 -1.84 16.60 2.15
C GLU A 60 -1.75 16.63 3.68
N ALA A 61 -1.51 15.47 4.29
CA ALA A 61 -1.32 15.38 5.75
C ALA A 61 -0.09 16.18 6.22
N VAL A 62 1.00 16.15 5.46
CA VAL A 62 2.21 16.95 5.75
C VAL A 62 1.87 18.44 5.74
N LYS A 63 1.11 18.89 4.75
CA LYS A 63 0.67 20.31 4.69
C LYS A 63 -0.13 20.69 5.93
N THR A 64 -1.03 19.84 6.38
CA THR A 64 -1.82 20.05 7.59
C THR A 64 -0.90 20.17 8.82
N LEU A 65 0.04 19.22 8.98
CA LEU A 65 0.99 19.26 10.09
C LEU A 65 1.82 20.55 10.11
N LEU A 66 2.28 20.99 8.94
CA LEU A 66 3.03 22.24 8.82
C LEU A 66 2.17 23.44 9.19
N SER A 67 0.91 23.49 8.78
CA SER A 67 0.00 24.57 9.12
C SER A 67 -0.30 24.64 10.62
N LEU A 68 -0.28 23.52 11.31
CA LEU A 68 -0.53 23.43 12.76
C LEU A 68 0.66 23.94 13.60
N GLN A 69 1.79 24.26 12.99
CA GLN A 69 2.95 24.85 13.68
C GLN A 69 2.89 26.38 13.79
N GLN A 70 1.88 27.02 13.20
CA GLN A 70 1.75 28.48 13.22
C GLN A 70 1.50 28.99 14.65
N ALA A 71 1.99 30.21 14.93
CA ALA A 71 1.93 30.82 16.26
C ALA A 71 0.51 31.02 16.78
N THR A 72 -0.48 31.09 15.91
CA THR A 72 -1.90 31.25 16.27
C THR A 72 -2.57 29.96 16.74
N VAL A 73 -1.92 28.81 16.53
CA VAL A 73 -2.46 27.49 16.92
C VAL A 73 -2.15 27.25 18.42
N PRO A 74 -3.09 26.64 19.18
CA PRO A 74 -2.86 26.35 20.60
C PRO A 74 -1.57 25.56 20.85
N HIS A 75 -0.88 25.84 21.94
CA HIS A 75 0.44 25.25 22.24
C HIS A 75 0.44 23.71 22.23
N ALA A 76 -0.58 23.06 22.80
CA ALA A 76 -0.67 21.60 22.84
C ALA A 76 -0.75 20.98 21.45
N VAL A 77 -1.52 21.61 20.54
CA VAL A 77 -1.66 21.17 19.15
C VAL A 77 -0.35 21.38 18.41
N ARG A 78 0.30 22.52 18.59
CA ARG A 78 1.62 22.80 17.98
C ARG A 78 2.66 21.78 18.41
N LEU A 79 2.69 21.46 19.70
CA LEU A 79 3.63 20.46 20.23
C LEU A 79 3.35 19.08 19.60
N GLY A 80 2.10 18.69 19.52
CA GLY A 80 1.71 17.43 18.89
C GLY A 80 2.11 17.36 17.42
N ALA A 81 1.89 18.43 16.66
CA ALA A 81 2.28 18.51 15.27
C ALA A 81 3.81 18.43 15.10
N ALA A 82 4.56 19.15 15.92
CA ALA A 82 6.03 19.14 15.89
C ALA A 82 6.57 17.74 16.20
N LYS A 83 6.05 17.08 17.22
CA LYS A 83 6.43 15.70 17.56
C LYS A 83 6.14 14.74 16.41
N ALA A 84 4.95 14.84 15.82
CA ALA A 84 4.55 13.98 14.70
C ALA A 84 5.50 14.15 13.51
N ILE A 85 5.85 15.39 13.17
CA ILE A 85 6.78 15.69 12.07
C ILE A 85 8.14 15.06 12.34
N LEU A 86 8.67 15.22 13.54
CA LEU A 86 9.98 14.67 13.91
C LEU A 86 9.97 13.12 13.88
N GLU A 87 8.97 12.49 14.46
CA GLU A 87 8.86 11.04 14.51
C GLU A 87 8.69 10.42 13.12
N ILE A 88 7.80 10.97 12.31
CA ILE A 88 7.55 10.49 10.96
C ILE A 88 8.75 10.77 10.07
N GLY A 89 9.35 11.98 10.21
CA GLY A 89 10.50 12.36 9.42
C GLY A 89 11.70 11.44 9.65
N ILE A 90 11.95 11.05 10.90
CA ILE A 90 13.03 10.10 11.24
C ILE A 90 12.76 8.74 10.59
N LYS A 91 11.53 8.23 10.69
CA LYS A 91 11.16 6.93 10.10
C LYS A 91 11.30 6.93 8.59
N VAL A 92 10.85 7.99 7.93
CA VAL A 92 10.97 8.12 6.46
C VAL A 92 12.43 8.16 6.05
N ARG A 93 13.27 8.87 6.80
CA ARG A 93 14.71 8.93 6.53
C ARG A 93 15.36 7.56 6.69
N GLU A 94 15.01 6.81 7.74
CA GLU A 94 15.52 5.45 7.94
C GLU A 94 15.16 4.53 6.78
N ILE A 95 13.91 4.59 6.28
CA ILE A 95 13.46 3.80 5.12
C ILE A 95 14.25 4.20 3.87
N SER A 96 14.41 5.49 3.62
CA SER A 96 15.18 6.00 2.48
C SER A 96 16.63 5.53 2.52
N ASP A 97 17.27 5.62 3.68
CA ASP A 97 18.65 5.15 3.86
C ASP A 97 18.76 3.65 3.62
N LEU A 98 17.79 2.87 4.09
CA LEU A 98 17.76 1.43 3.86
C LEU A 98 17.61 1.10 2.37
N GLU A 99 16.74 1.79 1.66
CA GLU A 99 16.56 1.62 0.21
C GLU A 99 17.84 1.93 -0.55
N GLU A 100 18.53 3.01 -0.19
CA GLU A 100 19.82 3.37 -0.80
C GLU A 100 20.87 2.29 -0.55
N ARG A 101 20.93 1.73 0.66
CA ARG A 101 21.87 0.67 1.00
C ARG A 101 21.56 -0.62 0.24
N VAL A 102 20.29 -0.98 0.11
CA VAL A 102 19.88 -2.14 -0.69
C VAL A 102 20.23 -1.93 -2.16
N ALA A 103 19.94 -0.76 -2.72
CA ALA A 103 20.29 -0.44 -4.11
C ALA A 103 21.80 -0.51 -4.34
N ALA A 104 22.60 -0.02 -3.39
CA ALA A 104 24.08 -0.08 -3.48
C ALA A 104 24.58 -1.54 -3.49
N LEU A 105 23.97 -2.40 -2.66
CA LEU A 105 24.31 -3.83 -2.62
C LEU A 105 23.91 -4.54 -3.93
N GLU A 106 22.75 -4.24 -4.46
CA GLU A 106 22.30 -4.80 -5.75
C GLU A 106 23.22 -4.39 -6.90
N ASN A 107 23.67 -3.14 -6.91
CA ASN A 107 24.59 -2.64 -7.92
C ASN A 107 26.00 -3.24 -7.78
N ALA A 108 26.42 -3.54 -6.55
CA ALA A 108 27.72 -4.15 -6.28
C ALA A 108 27.76 -5.63 -6.68
N ASN A 109 26.63 -6.33 -6.58
CA ASN A 109 26.49 -7.76 -6.90
C ASN A 109 25.35 -7.99 -7.90
N PRO A 110 25.48 -7.51 -9.17
CA PRO A 110 24.44 -7.73 -10.15
C PRO A 110 24.28 -9.23 -10.44
N PRO A 111 23.05 -9.69 -10.71
CA PRO A 111 22.79 -11.10 -11.03
C PRO A 111 23.44 -11.55 -12.33
#